data_c70c09b014261d9a4079a754c6e06573
#
_entry.id   c70c09b014261d9a4079a754c6e06573
#
_cell.length_a   1.000
_cell.length_b   1.000
_cell.length_c   1.000
_cell.angle_alpha   90.00
_cell.angle_beta   90.00
_cell.angle_gamma   90.00
#
_symmetry.space_group_name_H-M   'P 1'
#
loop_
_entity.id
_entity.type
_entity.pdbx_description
1 polymer ?
#
loop_
_entity_poly.entity_id
_entity_poly.type
_entity_poly.pdbx_seq_one_letter_code
_entity_poly.pdbx_strand_id
1 'polypeptide(L)'
;MGADAHHHKETFITKYIFSQDHKMISKQYLITGLIMGIVGIGMSLLFRLQLAWPEQPFGIFESTLGKWAPDGVMDPNVYLALVTIHGTIMVFFVLTAGLSGTFSNLLIPLQIGARDMASGFLNMVSYWLFFLSSVVMLASLFVEAGPAAAGWTIYPPLSALPQAQPGSGLGMTLWLVSMAIFIASSLLGSLNYIVTVINLRTKGMSMTRLPLTIWAFFVTAIIGVVSFPVLLSAALLLIMDRSFGTSFFLSDIFIQGEVLHYQGGSPVLFEHLFWFLGHPEVYIVLLPALGITSEVLATNARKPIFGYRAMVASILAIAFLSTIVWGHHMFISGMNPFLGSVFTFTTLLIAIPSAVKAFNYITTLWKGNLQLNPAMLFSIGLVSTFITGGLAGIILGDSTLDINVHDTYFVVAHFHLVMGISALYGLFAGVYHWFPKMFGRMLNKQLGYIHFWITAVCAYGVFFPMHFIGMAGLPRRYYTNTAFPYFDDLADINVVITIFALIAGAAQIVFLYNFIHSMFYGKPTVQNPWKSNTLEWTAPIKHFHGNWEGDIPEVHRWAYDYSKPGHDEDYVPQHIPLKKGEEELQH
;
A
#
# COMPACT_ATOMS: atom_id res chain seq x y z
N MET A 1 -23.43 1.57 -40.45
CA MET A 1 -23.70 2.96 -40.03
C MET A 1 -22.44 3.44 -39.36
N GLY A 2 -21.64 4.25 -40.06
CA GLY A 2 -20.39 4.82 -39.53
C GLY A 2 -20.74 5.90 -38.52
N ALA A 3 -20.34 5.69 -37.29
CA ALA A 3 -20.34 6.74 -36.28
C ALA A 3 -19.12 7.64 -36.57
N ASP A 4 -19.36 8.81 -37.11
CA ASP A 4 -18.37 9.90 -37.14
C ASP A 4 -17.94 10.18 -35.70
N ALA A 5 -16.74 9.69 -35.36
CA ALA A 5 -16.08 10.06 -34.12
C ALA A 5 -15.72 11.55 -34.24
N HIS A 6 -16.54 12.41 -33.68
CA HIS A 6 -16.17 13.80 -33.44
C HIS A 6 -14.86 13.82 -32.63
N HIS A 7 -13.73 13.99 -33.30
CA HIS A 7 -12.47 14.35 -32.70
C HIS A 7 -12.60 15.75 -32.08
N HIS A 8 -13.18 15.83 -30.87
CA HIS A 8 -13.01 17.03 -30.05
C HIS A 8 -11.49 17.22 -29.88
N LYS A 9 -10.97 18.35 -30.36
CA LYS A 9 -9.58 18.72 -30.10
C LYS A 9 -9.37 18.70 -28.59
N GLU A 10 -8.59 17.73 -28.11
CA GLU A 10 -8.22 17.64 -26.69
C GLU A 10 -7.53 18.95 -26.27
N THR A 11 -8.05 19.61 -25.26
CA THR A 11 -7.40 20.76 -24.63
C THR A 11 -6.40 20.26 -23.60
N PHE A 12 -5.48 21.13 -23.16
CA PHE A 12 -4.58 20.80 -22.04
C PHE A 12 -5.36 20.31 -20.81
N ILE A 13 -6.51 20.94 -20.51
CA ILE A 13 -7.34 20.60 -19.36
C ILE A 13 -7.96 19.20 -19.50
N THR A 14 -8.55 18.87 -20.65
CA THR A 14 -9.20 17.57 -20.85
C THR A 14 -8.21 16.44 -21.05
N LYS A 15 -6.97 16.74 -21.48
CA LYS A 15 -5.92 15.74 -21.69
C LYS A 15 -5.15 15.40 -20.42
N TYR A 16 -4.82 16.39 -19.58
CA TYR A 16 -3.89 16.21 -18.46
C TYR A 16 -4.52 16.41 -17.09
N ILE A 17 -5.57 17.23 -16.96
CA ILE A 17 -6.20 17.54 -15.68
C ILE A 17 -7.43 16.66 -15.48
N PHE A 18 -8.47 16.86 -16.28
CA PHE A 18 -9.71 16.08 -16.23
C PHE A 18 -9.71 14.98 -17.30
N SER A 19 -8.61 14.26 -17.39
CA SER A 19 -8.49 13.14 -18.33
C SER A 19 -9.37 11.97 -17.90
N GLN A 20 -9.99 11.33 -18.90
CA GLN A 20 -10.70 10.07 -18.72
C GLN A 20 -9.88 8.87 -19.19
N ASP A 21 -8.70 9.09 -19.78
CA ASP A 21 -7.77 8.03 -20.20
C ASP A 21 -7.12 7.39 -18.98
N HIS A 22 -7.26 6.09 -18.83
CA HIS A 22 -6.74 5.32 -17.71
C HIS A 22 -5.22 5.44 -17.53
N LYS A 23 -4.45 5.64 -18.61
CA LYS A 23 -2.99 5.79 -18.54
C LYS A 23 -2.58 7.15 -17.96
N MET A 24 -3.36 8.19 -18.24
CA MET A 24 -3.13 9.52 -17.65
C MET A 24 -3.51 9.50 -16.18
N ILE A 25 -4.65 8.93 -15.83
CA ILE A 25 -5.11 8.78 -14.45
C ILE A 25 -4.10 7.96 -13.62
N SER A 26 -3.54 6.90 -14.20
CA SER A 26 -2.44 6.15 -13.58
C SER A 26 -1.25 7.04 -13.19
N LYS A 27 -0.81 7.92 -14.10
CA LYS A 27 0.28 8.86 -13.82
C LYS A 27 -0.08 9.90 -12.75
N GLN A 28 -1.33 10.36 -12.74
CA GLN A 28 -1.83 11.29 -11.73
C GLN A 28 -1.80 10.63 -10.33
N TYR A 29 -2.26 9.38 -10.19
CA TYR A 29 -2.15 8.60 -8.94
C TYR A 29 -0.69 8.42 -8.51
N LEU A 30 0.20 8.08 -9.45
CA LEU A 30 1.62 7.89 -9.15
C LEU A 30 2.27 9.17 -8.63
N ILE A 31 2.07 10.29 -9.31
CA ILE A 31 2.69 11.57 -8.93
C ILE A 31 2.15 12.04 -7.57
N THR A 32 0.84 11.98 -7.36
CA THR A 32 0.22 12.35 -6.07
C THR A 32 0.72 11.42 -4.95
N GLY A 33 0.77 10.11 -5.19
CA GLY A 33 1.30 9.14 -4.24
C GLY A 33 2.78 9.39 -3.90
N LEU A 34 3.62 9.73 -4.88
CA LEU A 34 5.03 10.09 -4.62
C LEU A 34 5.17 11.35 -3.79
N ILE A 35 4.37 12.39 -4.06
CA ILE A 35 4.36 13.62 -3.25
C ILE A 35 3.96 13.31 -1.80
N MET A 36 2.87 12.56 -1.60
CA MET A 36 2.44 12.14 -0.27
C MET A 36 3.50 11.27 0.42
N GLY A 37 4.20 10.41 -0.34
CA GLY A 37 5.30 9.60 0.15
C GLY A 37 6.48 10.42 0.67
N ILE A 38 6.86 11.48 -0.03
CA ILE A 38 7.90 12.42 0.44
C ILE A 38 7.51 13.03 1.78
N VAL A 39 6.27 13.48 1.91
CA VAL A 39 5.76 14.07 3.17
C VAL A 39 5.75 13.01 4.29
N GLY A 40 5.19 11.82 4.02
CA GLY A 40 5.11 10.75 5.02
C GLY A 40 6.48 10.25 5.49
N ILE A 41 7.43 10.04 4.58
CA ILE A 41 8.81 9.66 4.91
C ILE A 41 9.49 10.80 5.69
N GLY A 42 9.34 12.05 5.25
CA GLY A 42 9.89 13.21 5.95
C GLY A 42 9.47 13.27 7.42
N MET A 43 8.18 13.05 7.69
CA MET A 43 7.66 12.97 9.07
C MET A 43 8.33 11.84 9.87
N SER A 44 8.55 10.68 9.26
CA SER A 44 9.20 9.57 9.96
C SER A 44 10.64 9.87 10.32
N LEU A 45 11.38 10.58 9.49
CA LEU A 45 12.75 10.98 9.80
C LEU A 45 12.80 11.98 10.97
N LEU A 46 11.84 12.90 11.05
CA LEU A 46 11.75 13.84 12.18
C LEU A 46 11.49 13.11 13.50
N PHE A 47 10.46 12.27 13.58
CA PHE A 47 10.21 11.55 14.83
C PHE A 47 11.27 10.49 15.15
N ARG A 48 12.02 9.98 14.15
CA ARG A 48 13.18 9.11 14.43
C ARG A 48 14.33 9.85 15.09
N LEU A 49 14.57 11.12 14.72
CA LEU A 49 15.56 11.96 15.42
C LEU A 49 15.19 12.16 16.89
N GLN A 50 13.90 12.41 17.19
CA GLN A 50 13.39 12.51 18.56
C GLN A 50 13.60 11.22 19.36
N LEU A 51 13.38 10.05 18.75
CA LEU A 51 13.52 8.75 19.43
C LEU A 51 14.98 8.34 19.66
N ALA A 52 15.92 8.79 18.81
CA ALA A 52 17.33 8.51 18.99
C ALA A 52 17.97 9.42 20.05
N TRP A 53 17.58 10.67 20.07
CA TRP A 53 18.13 11.71 20.96
C TRP A 53 16.99 12.51 21.60
N PRO A 54 16.28 11.90 22.58
CA PRO A 54 15.15 12.55 23.24
C PRO A 54 15.56 13.90 23.85
N GLU A 55 14.70 14.90 23.66
CA GLU A 55 14.85 16.24 24.26
C GLU A 55 16.10 17.02 23.79
N GLN A 56 16.84 16.53 22.82
CA GLN A 56 17.95 17.27 22.23
C GLN A 56 17.43 18.32 21.21
N PRO A 57 17.97 19.54 21.25
CA PRO A 57 17.59 20.58 20.28
C PRO A 57 18.16 20.28 18.89
N PHE A 58 17.28 20.35 17.88
CA PHE A 58 17.66 20.24 16.46
C PHE A 58 17.16 21.47 15.69
N GLY A 59 18.05 22.15 14.96
CA GLY A 59 17.66 23.29 14.12
C GLY A 59 16.65 22.90 13.02
N ILE A 60 16.64 21.65 12.59
CA ILE A 60 15.64 21.15 11.65
C ILE A 60 14.22 21.11 12.27
N PHE A 61 14.08 20.86 13.57
CA PHE A 61 12.77 20.91 14.23
C PHE A 61 12.25 22.34 14.27
N GLU A 62 13.09 23.30 14.67
CA GLU A 62 12.72 24.71 14.70
C GLU A 62 12.30 25.21 13.31
N SER A 63 13.07 24.89 12.26
CA SER A 63 12.81 25.35 10.90
C SER A 63 11.59 24.69 10.23
N THR A 64 11.25 23.43 10.57
CA THR A 64 10.15 22.68 9.96
C THR A 64 8.87 22.70 10.78
N LEU A 65 8.97 22.69 12.10
CA LEU A 65 7.84 22.60 13.02
C LEU A 65 7.47 23.96 13.66
N GLY A 66 8.39 24.95 13.62
CA GLY A 66 8.14 26.29 14.12
C GLY A 66 7.67 26.31 15.58
N LYS A 67 6.50 26.90 15.85
CA LYS A 67 5.89 26.97 17.21
C LYS A 67 5.73 25.63 17.94
N TRP A 68 5.78 24.52 17.21
CA TRP A 68 5.64 23.16 17.71
C TRP A 68 6.96 22.54 18.18
N ALA A 69 8.06 23.26 18.03
CA ALA A 69 9.39 22.86 18.50
C ALA A 69 10.14 24.08 19.02
N PRO A 70 9.67 24.68 20.14
CA PRO A 70 10.34 25.83 20.73
C PRO A 70 11.77 25.46 21.12
N ASP A 71 12.71 26.37 20.84
CA ASP A 71 14.16 26.18 21.07
C ASP A 71 14.72 24.90 20.41
N GLY A 72 14.09 24.42 19.34
CA GLY A 72 14.51 23.23 18.60
C GLY A 72 14.17 21.89 19.31
N VAL A 73 13.39 21.89 20.37
CA VAL A 73 12.93 20.68 21.07
C VAL A 73 11.51 20.34 20.65
N MET A 74 11.29 19.09 20.22
CA MET A 74 9.98 18.64 19.72
C MET A 74 8.97 18.52 20.87
N ASP A 75 7.79 19.13 20.71
CA ASP A 75 6.66 18.95 21.64
C ASP A 75 6.10 17.51 21.55
N PRO A 76 5.78 16.84 22.69
CA PRO A 76 5.27 15.48 22.68
C PRO A 76 4.00 15.28 21.85
N ASN A 77 3.10 16.27 21.80
CA ASN A 77 1.87 16.19 21.01
C ASN A 77 2.17 16.24 19.50
N VAL A 78 3.20 17.01 19.11
CA VAL A 78 3.66 17.05 17.72
C VAL A 78 4.31 15.74 17.31
N TYR A 79 5.09 15.11 18.19
CA TYR A 79 5.57 13.75 17.95
C TYR A 79 4.42 12.79 17.65
N LEU A 80 3.37 12.77 18.49
CA LEU A 80 2.19 11.94 18.29
C LEU A 80 1.46 12.28 16.99
N ALA A 81 1.37 13.57 16.63
CA ALA A 81 0.79 14.01 15.37
C ALA A 81 1.61 13.52 14.17
N LEU A 82 2.95 13.64 14.20
CA LEU A 82 3.81 13.13 13.14
C LEU A 82 3.64 11.62 12.94
N VAL A 83 3.58 10.83 14.01
CA VAL A 83 3.33 9.38 13.97
C VAL A 83 1.95 9.08 13.38
N THR A 84 0.91 9.82 13.80
CA THR A 84 -0.47 9.65 13.34
C THR A 84 -0.58 9.90 11.84
N ILE A 85 -0.09 11.04 11.37
CA ILE A 85 -0.22 11.45 9.97
C ILE A 85 0.71 10.64 9.07
N HIS A 86 1.94 10.29 9.54
CA HIS A 86 2.82 9.36 8.82
C HIS A 86 2.10 8.03 8.54
N GLY A 87 1.54 7.40 9.56
CA GLY A 87 0.83 6.13 9.41
C GLY A 87 -0.34 6.25 8.42
N THR A 88 -1.16 7.29 8.56
CA THR A 88 -2.30 7.55 7.67
C THR A 88 -1.86 7.75 6.22
N ILE A 89 -0.88 8.63 5.99
CA ILE A 89 -0.38 8.93 4.64
C ILE A 89 0.22 7.69 4.00
N MET A 90 1.08 6.97 4.70
CA MET A 90 1.77 5.82 4.13
C MET A 90 0.81 4.69 3.79
N VAL A 91 -0.13 4.37 4.67
CA VAL A 91 -1.10 3.29 4.43
C VAL A 91 -2.08 3.67 3.33
N PHE A 92 -2.84 4.74 3.50
CA PHE A 92 -3.96 5.05 2.62
C PHE A 92 -3.55 5.78 1.34
N PHE A 93 -2.72 6.82 1.44
CA PHE A 93 -2.42 7.67 0.28
C PHE A 93 -1.29 7.13 -0.60
N VAL A 94 -0.27 6.50 0.00
CA VAL A 94 0.89 5.97 -0.75
C VAL A 94 0.64 4.54 -1.19
N LEU A 95 0.38 3.63 -0.25
CA LEU A 95 0.33 2.20 -0.54
C LEU A 95 -1.03 1.76 -1.06
N THR A 96 -2.15 2.26 -0.52
CA THR A 96 -3.48 1.91 -1.05
C THR A 96 -3.76 2.63 -2.36
N ALA A 97 -3.91 3.95 -2.37
CA ALA A 97 -4.27 4.67 -3.58
C ALA A 97 -3.07 4.86 -4.53
N GLY A 98 -1.89 5.22 -4.00
CA GLY A 98 -0.70 5.47 -4.81
C GLY A 98 -0.25 4.23 -5.58
N LEU A 99 -0.10 3.07 -4.91
CA LEU A 99 0.28 1.83 -5.57
C LEU A 99 -0.87 1.24 -6.38
N SER A 100 -2.01 0.93 -5.72
CA SER A 100 -3.12 0.27 -6.40
C SER A 100 -3.74 1.16 -7.48
N GLY A 101 -4.00 2.44 -7.20
CA GLY A 101 -4.55 3.37 -8.17
C GLY A 101 -3.65 3.56 -9.39
N THR A 102 -2.34 3.59 -9.21
CA THR A 102 -1.38 3.67 -10.32
C THR A 102 -1.47 2.43 -11.20
N PHE A 103 -1.20 1.26 -10.62
CA PHE A 103 -1.01 0.06 -11.43
C PHE A 103 -2.32 -0.60 -11.85
N SER A 104 -3.41 -0.50 -11.08
CA SER A 104 -4.72 -0.95 -11.54
C SER A 104 -5.17 -0.16 -12.76
N ASN A 105 -5.04 1.17 -12.72
CA ASN A 105 -5.38 2.00 -13.87
C ASN A 105 -4.51 1.72 -15.09
N LEU A 106 -3.20 1.52 -14.90
CA LEU A 106 -2.32 1.21 -16.01
C LEU A 106 -2.60 -0.17 -16.61
N LEU A 107 -2.68 -1.19 -15.75
CA LEU A 107 -2.53 -2.58 -16.17
C LEU A 107 -3.86 -3.28 -16.44
N ILE A 108 -4.94 -2.96 -15.72
CA ILE A 108 -6.20 -3.68 -15.93
C ILE A 108 -6.62 -3.60 -17.39
N PRO A 109 -6.82 -2.42 -18.03
CA PRO A 109 -7.24 -2.38 -19.43
C PRO A 109 -6.20 -3.00 -20.36
N LEU A 110 -4.92 -2.73 -20.14
CA LEU A 110 -3.86 -3.19 -21.02
C LEU A 110 -3.65 -4.71 -20.97
N GLN A 111 -3.70 -5.32 -19.78
CA GLN A 111 -3.47 -6.76 -19.62
C GLN A 111 -4.68 -7.62 -19.96
N ILE A 112 -5.90 -7.09 -19.83
CA ILE A 112 -7.11 -7.84 -20.21
C ILE A 112 -7.51 -7.60 -21.68
N GLY A 113 -6.88 -6.66 -22.38
CA GLY A 113 -7.24 -6.29 -23.72
C GLY A 113 -8.51 -5.44 -23.79
N ALA A 114 -8.59 -4.39 -22.97
CA ALA A 114 -9.67 -3.41 -23.01
C ALA A 114 -9.15 -2.06 -23.54
N ARG A 115 -10.02 -1.28 -24.20
CA ARG A 115 -9.65 0.04 -24.71
C ARG A 115 -9.50 1.07 -23.61
N ASP A 116 -10.28 0.95 -22.55
CA ASP A 116 -10.23 1.78 -21.34
C ASP A 116 -10.93 1.05 -20.19
N MET A 117 -11.04 1.71 -19.02
CA MET A 117 -11.90 1.29 -17.91
C MET A 117 -13.38 1.29 -18.33
N ALA A 118 -14.21 0.54 -17.63
CA ALA A 118 -15.65 0.46 -17.90
C ALA A 118 -16.33 1.84 -17.86
N SER A 119 -15.87 2.74 -17.00
CA SER A 119 -16.29 4.14 -16.96
C SER A 119 -15.09 5.06 -16.78
N GLY A 120 -14.66 5.72 -17.84
CA GLY A 120 -13.61 6.74 -17.78
C GLY A 120 -14.00 7.94 -16.89
N PHE A 121 -15.31 8.32 -16.90
CA PHE A 121 -15.81 9.40 -16.06
C PHE A 121 -15.72 9.06 -14.56
N LEU A 122 -16.19 7.89 -14.13
CA LEU A 122 -16.08 7.47 -12.73
C LEU A 122 -14.61 7.32 -12.30
N ASN A 123 -13.76 6.89 -13.21
CA ASN A 123 -12.33 6.78 -12.98
C ASN A 123 -11.69 8.15 -12.70
N MET A 124 -12.01 9.14 -13.50
CA MET A 124 -11.59 10.54 -13.31
C MET A 124 -12.11 11.10 -11.99
N VAL A 125 -13.40 10.90 -11.66
CA VAL A 125 -13.98 11.36 -10.39
C VAL A 125 -13.30 10.70 -9.20
N SER A 126 -13.03 9.38 -9.26
CA SER A 126 -12.27 8.65 -8.23
C SER A 126 -10.92 9.32 -7.97
N TYR A 127 -10.14 9.62 -9.02
CA TYR A 127 -8.86 10.32 -8.83
C TYR A 127 -9.02 11.70 -8.19
N TRP A 128 -9.98 12.51 -8.63
CA TRP A 128 -10.15 13.86 -8.09
C TRP A 128 -10.63 13.87 -6.64
N LEU A 129 -11.42 12.89 -6.23
CA LEU A 129 -11.75 12.70 -4.82
C LEU A 129 -10.50 12.29 -4.01
N PHE A 130 -9.66 11.40 -4.53
CA PHE A 130 -8.39 11.07 -3.91
C PHE A 130 -7.47 12.29 -3.77
N PHE A 131 -7.35 13.10 -4.81
CA PHE A 131 -6.57 14.33 -4.77
C PHE A 131 -7.13 15.33 -3.75
N LEU A 132 -8.44 15.55 -3.74
CA LEU A 132 -9.10 16.41 -2.75
C LEU A 132 -8.85 15.91 -1.31
N SER A 133 -9.00 14.62 -1.08
CA SER A 133 -8.70 13.99 0.21
C SER A 133 -7.24 14.25 0.63
N SER A 134 -6.29 14.12 -0.31
CA SER A 134 -4.87 14.41 -0.06
C SER A 134 -4.65 15.87 0.36
N VAL A 135 -5.31 16.81 -0.32
CA VAL A 135 -5.24 18.24 0.02
C VAL A 135 -5.81 18.51 1.41
N VAL A 136 -6.97 17.94 1.74
CA VAL A 136 -7.60 18.10 3.06
C VAL A 136 -6.73 17.50 4.16
N MET A 137 -6.10 16.33 3.92
CA MET A 137 -5.16 15.71 4.85
C MET A 137 -3.95 16.61 5.11
N LEU A 138 -3.36 17.17 4.07
CA LEU A 138 -2.23 18.11 4.24
C LEU A 138 -2.66 19.42 4.89
N ALA A 139 -3.85 19.94 4.59
CA ALA A 139 -4.39 21.13 5.23
C ALA A 139 -4.58 20.94 6.74
N SER A 140 -4.88 19.72 7.21
CA SER A 140 -5.01 19.42 8.63
C SER A 140 -3.73 19.65 9.44
N LEU A 141 -2.57 19.70 8.77
CA LEU A 141 -1.28 19.97 9.42
C LEU A 141 -1.10 21.44 9.84
N PHE A 142 -1.84 22.35 9.21
CA PHE A 142 -1.64 23.80 9.36
C PHE A 142 -2.72 24.49 10.20
N VAL A 143 -3.59 23.71 10.86
CA VAL A 143 -4.61 24.28 11.75
C VAL A 143 -4.00 24.74 13.06
N GLU A 144 -4.56 25.78 13.67
CA GLU A 144 -4.02 26.41 14.89
C GLU A 144 -3.98 25.45 16.07
N ALA A 145 -5.03 24.61 16.22
CA ALA A 145 -5.13 23.60 17.28
C ALA A 145 -4.23 22.36 17.07
N GLY A 146 -3.47 22.33 15.97
CA GLY A 146 -2.61 21.23 15.60
C GLY A 146 -3.30 20.08 14.84
N PRO A 147 -2.49 19.21 14.20
CA PRO A 147 -2.99 18.04 13.49
C PRO A 147 -3.53 16.97 14.43
N ALA A 148 -4.19 15.95 13.86
CA ALA A 148 -4.66 14.78 14.60
C ALA A 148 -3.49 14.05 15.28
N ALA A 149 -3.62 13.70 16.56
CA ALA A 149 -2.57 13.06 17.37
C ALA A 149 -3.06 11.85 18.19
N ALA A 150 -4.11 11.17 17.75
CA ALA A 150 -4.66 9.98 18.42
C ALA A 150 -4.11 8.64 17.87
N GLY A 151 -3.02 8.66 17.12
CA GLY A 151 -2.54 7.54 16.32
C GLY A 151 -3.36 7.37 15.04
N TRP A 152 -2.86 6.62 14.06
CA TRP A 152 -3.56 6.41 12.79
C TRP A 152 -4.89 5.64 12.94
N THR A 153 -5.08 4.94 14.05
CA THR A 153 -6.30 4.20 14.42
C THR A 153 -7.38 5.08 15.05
N ILE A 154 -7.02 6.30 15.49
CA ILE A 154 -7.92 7.33 16.04
C ILE A 154 -8.97 6.83 17.04
N TYR A 155 -8.56 6.05 18.02
CA TYR A 155 -9.50 5.47 19.00
C TYR A 155 -10.22 6.53 19.85
N PRO A 156 -11.56 6.40 20.03
CA PRO A 156 -12.26 7.07 21.11
C PRO A 156 -11.76 6.55 22.49
N PRO A 157 -11.88 7.31 23.57
CA PRO A 157 -12.59 8.59 23.68
C PRO A 157 -11.81 9.80 23.17
N LEU A 158 -10.47 9.73 23.07
CA LEU A 158 -9.63 10.89 22.70
C LEU A 158 -10.10 11.54 21.38
N SER A 159 -10.28 10.75 20.33
CA SER A 159 -10.69 11.26 19.02
C SER A 159 -12.12 11.80 18.97
N ALA A 160 -12.99 11.38 19.89
CA ALA A 160 -14.38 11.78 19.95
C ALA A 160 -14.62 13.10 20.73
N LEU A 161 -13.63 13.56 21.49
CA LEU A 161 -13.72 14.74 22.35
C LEU A 161 -13.01 15.94 21.72
N PRO A 162 -13.71 16.90 21.07
CA PRO A 162 -13.06 18.08 20.48
C PRO A 162 -12.30 18.92 21.49
N GLN A 163 -12.65 18.82 22.78
CA GLN A 163 -12.02 19.51 23.89
C GLN A 163 -10.65 18.93 24.28
N ALA A 164 -10.37 17.68 23.90
CA ALA A 164 -9.08 17.02 24.15
C ALA A 164 -8.00 17.60 23.23
N GLN A 165 -7.57 18.83 23.51
CA GLN A 165 -6.54 19.55 22.77
C GLN A 165 -5.23 19.59 23.59
N PRO A 166 -4.09 19.60 22.87
CA PRO A 166 -3.91 19.44 21.42
C PRO A 166 -4.15 18.00 20.95
N GLY A 167 -4.41 17.83 19.65
CA GLY A 167 -4.49 16.52 18.99
C GLY A 167 -5.90 16.00 18.65
N SER A 168 -6.96 16.55 19.23
CA SER A 168 -8.35 16.21 18.90
C SER A 168 -9.22 17.40 18.48
N GLY A 169 -8.62 18.53 18.12
CA GLY A 169 -9.32 19.72 17.63
C GLY A 169 -9.76 19.60 16.17
N LEU A 170 -9.74 20.74 15.45
CA LEU A 170 -10.12 20.84 14.04
C LEU A 170 -9.27 19.92 13.15
N GLY A 171 -8.00 19.70 13.46
CA GLY A 171 -7.13 18.77 12.72
C GLY A 171 -7.69 17.35 12.68
N MET A 172 -8.25 16.85 13.78
CA MET A 172 -8.91 15.53 13.81
C MET A 172 -10.20 15.52 12.97
N THR A 173 -10.97 16.60 12.99
CA THR A 173 -12.17 16.70 12.14
C THR A 173 -11.80 16.69 10.66
N LEU A 174 -10.76 17.42 10.26
CA LEU A 174 -10.26 17.41 8.87
C LEU A 174 -9.69 16.05 8.49
N TRP A 175 -9.04 15.34 9.41
CA TRP A 175 -8.60 13.96 9.20
C TRP A 175 -9.79 13.05 8.85
N LEU A 176 -10.87 13.11 9.64
CA LEU A 176 -12.08 12.32 9.41
C LEU A 176 -12.75 12.67 8.07
N VAL A 177 -12.86 13.96 7.74
CA VAL A 177 -13.41 14.42 6.44
C VAL A 177 -12.54 13.92 5.29
N SER A 178 -11.22 14.05 5.41
CA SER A 178 -10.29 13.53 4.40
C SER A 178 -10.48 12.04 4.18
N MET A 179 -10.57 11.25 5.24
CA MET A 179 -10.77 9.79 5.15
C MET A 179 -12.13 9.44 4.55
N ALA A 180 -13.20 10.16 4.87
CA ALA A 180 -14.51 9.93 4.26
C ALA A 180 -14.48 10.16 2.73
N ILE A 181 -13.81 11.23 2.28
CA ILE A 181 -13.61 11.51 0.85
C ILE A 181 -12.73 10.44 0.20
N PHE A 182 -11.65 10.02 0.87
CA PHE A 182 -10.76 8.93 0.42
C PHE A 182 -11.53 7.62 0.20
N ILE A 183 -12.40 7.25 1.15
CA ILE A 183 -13.21 6.03 1.05
C ILE A 183 -14.17 6.11 -0.12
N ALA A 184 -14.84 7.25 -0.34
CA ALA A 184 -15.71 7.45 -1.50
C ALA A 184 -14.93 7.28 -2.82
N SER A 185 -13.72 7.85 -2.91
CA SER A 185 -12.79 7.63 -4.03
C SER A 185 -12.50 6.15 -4.27
N SER A 186 -12.10 5.45 -3.22
CA SER A 186 -11.68 4.05 -3.29
C SER A 186 -12.83 3.12 -3.69
N LEU A 187 -14.05 3.40 -3.23
CA LEU A 187 -15.26 2.64 -3.62
C LEU A 187 -15.57 2.79 -5.11
N LEU A 188 -15.52 4.01 -5.65
CA LEU A 188 -15.75 4.26 -7.07
C LEU A 188 -14.69 3.56 -7.93
N GLY A 189 -13.42 3.64 -7.55
CA GLY A 189 -12.33 2.94 -8.22
C GLY A 189 -12.50 1.42 -8.18
N SER A 190 -12.78 0.86 -7.01
CA SER A 190 -12.97 -0.58 -6.82
C SER A 190 -14.13 -1.11 -7.66
N LEU A 191 -15.27 -0.43 -7.68
CA LEU A 191 -16.41 -0.82 -8.51
C LEU A 191 -16.04 -0.81 -10.01
N ASN A 192 -15.33 0.22 -10.45
CA ASN A 192 -14.92 0.35 -11.84
C ASN A 192 -13.94 -0.77 -12.25
N TYR A 193 -12.99 -1.14 -11.38
CA TYR A 193 -12.04 -2.24 -11.62
C TYR A 193 -12.77 -3.59 -11.74
N ILE A 194 -13.70 -3.89 -10.84
CA ILE A 194 -14.50 -5.12 -10.88
C ILE A 194 -15.27 -5.24 -12.20
N VAL A 195 -16.01 -4.18 -12.56
CA VAL A 195 -16.82 -4.16 -13.78
C VAL A 195 -15.95 -4.28 -15.03
N THR A 196 -14.79 -3.63 -15.04
CA THR A 196 -13.83 -3.70 -16.15
C THR A 196 -13.32 -5.11 -16.35
N VAL A 197 -12.84 -5.77 -15.28
CA VAL A 197 -12.31 -7.14 -15.36
C VAL A 197 -13.39 -8.15 -15.76
N ILE A 198 -14.61 -7.99 -15.27
CA ILE A 198 -15.68 -8.96 -15.60
C ILE A 198 -16.15 -8.80 -17.05
N ASN A 199 -16.34 -7.57 -17.53
CA ASN A 199 -17.09 -7.33 -18.76
C ASN A 199 -16.23 -7.01 -19.99
N LEU A 200 -14.98 -6.53 -19.83
CA LEU A 200 -14.22 -5.94 -20.94
C LEU A 200 -13.02 -6.78 -21.39
N ARG A 201 -12.89 -8.02 -20.95
CA ARG A 201 -11.81 -8.90 -21.41
C ARG A 201 -11.94 -9.16 -22.91
N THR A 202 -10.79 -9.08 -23.63
CA THR A 202 -10.72 -9.43 -25.03
C THR A 202 -11.05 -10.91 -25.27
N LYS A 203 -11.37 -11.26 -26.51
CA LYS A 203 -11.65 -12.63 -26.93
C LYS A 203 -10.47 -13.55 -26.60
N GLY A 204 -10.76 -14.69 -25.98
CA GLY A 204 -9.79 -15.67 -25.53
C GLY A 204 -9.18 -15.39 -24.15
N MET A 205 -9.37 -14.20 -23.55
CA MET A 205 -8.93 -13.88 -22.19
C MET A 205 -9.91 -14.45 -21.16
N SER A 206 -9.81 -15.75 -20.90
CA SER A 206 -10.55 -16.41 -19.82
C SER A 206 -9.98 -16.05 -18.44
N MET A 207 -10.71 -16.32 -17.36
CA MET A 207 -10.22 -16.10 -16.00
C MET A 207 -8.93 -16.90 -15.70
N THR A 208 -8.79 -18.10 -16.29
CA THR A 208 -7.61 -18.95 -16.12
C THR A 208 -6.39 -18.46 -16.92
N ARG A 209 -6.56 -17.53 -17.85
CA ARG A 209 -5.48 -16.89 -18.62
C ARG A 209 -5.10 -15.50 -18.11
N LEU A 210 -5.81 -14.99 -17.10
CA LEU A 210 -5.48 -13.71 -16.48
C LEU A 210 -4.10 -13.76 -15.81
N PRO A 211 -3.26 -12.73 -15.99
CA PRO A 211 -2.08 -12.53 -15.16
C PRO A 211 -2.42 -12.45 -13.67
N LEU A 212 -1.53 -12.93 -12.80
CA LEU A 212 -1.73 -12.85 -11.34
C LEU A 212 -1.82 -11.40 -10.84
N THR A 213 -1.22 -10.46 -11.55
CA THR A 213 -1.38 -9.03 -11.32
C THR A 213 -2.85 -8.61 -11.39
N ILE A 214 -3.58 -9.08 -12.41
CA ILE A 214 -5.01 -8.77 -12.57
C ILE A 214 -5.85 -9.47 -11.52
N TRP A 215 -5.55 -10.74 -11.18
CA TRP A 215 -6.21 -11.42 -10.06
C TRP A 215 -6.04 -10.64 -8.75
N ALA A 216 -4.83 -10.14 -8.48
CA ALA A 216 -4.55 -9.37 -7.27
C ALA A 216 -5.38 -8.09 -7.23
N PHE A 217 -5.40 -7.29 -8.29
CA PHE A 217 -6.20 -6.06 -8.34
C PHE A 217 -7.71 -6.32 -8.27
N PHE A 218 -8.19 -7.34 -8.97
CA PHE A 218 -9.59 -7.72 -8.98
C PHE A 218 -10.09 -8.11 -7.59
N VAL A 219 -9.34 -8.98 -6.91
CA VAL A 219 -9.68 -9.44 -5.56
C VAL A 219 -9.52 -8.33 -4.53
N THR A 220 -8.50 -7.49 -4.66
CA THR A 220 -8.33 -6.29 -3.82
C THR A 220 -9.54 -5.35 -3.94
N ALA A 221 -10.05 -5.14 -5.15
CA ALA A 221 -11.23 -4.32 -5.36
C ALA A 221 -12.48 -4.92 -4.68
N ILE A 222 -12.64 -6.25 -4.70
CA ILE A 222 -13.73 -6.93 -4.00
C ILE A 222 -13.64 -6.73 -2.48
N ILE A 223 -12.44 -6.92 -1.89
CA ILE A 223 -12.22 -6.66 -0.47
C ILE A 223 -12.56 -5.20 -0.14
N GLY A 224 -12.13 -4.27 -0.98
CA GLY A 224 -12.41 -2.84 -0.80
C GLY A 224 -13.91 -2.52 -0.78
N VAL A 225 -14.70 -3.06 -1.71
CA VAL A 225 -16.16 -2.85 -1.73
C VAL A 225 -16.84 -3.41 -0.48
N VAL A 226 -16.33 -4.49 0.10
CA VAL A 226 -16.89 -5.10 1.32
C VAL A 226 -16.52 -4.30 2.56
N SER A 227 -15.28 -3.81 2.68
CA SER A 227 -14.73 -3.30 3.93
C SER A 227 -14.75 -1.77 4.04
N PHE A 228 -14.54 -1.01 2.97
CA PHE A 228 -14.55 0.46 3.01
C PHE A 228 -15.85 1.09 3.51
N PRO A 229 -17.06 0.58 3.18
CA PRO A 229 -18.30 1.14 3.72
C PRO A 229 -18.39 1.08 5.24
N VAL A 230 -17.79 0.07 5.87
CA VAL A 230 -17.79 -0.09 7.32
C VAL A 230 -16.92 0.99 7.98
N LEU A 231 -15.74 1.28 7.43
CA LEU A 231 -14.91 2.40 7.94
C LEU A 231 -15.58 3.75 7.68
N LEU A 232 -16.29 3.91 6.54
CA LEU A 232 -17.04 5.15 6.28
C LEU A 232 -18.10 5.37 7.35
N SER A 233 -18.84 4.33 7.73
CA SER A 233 -19.82 4.44 8.81
C SER A 233 -19.17 4.81 10.15
N ALA A 234 -18.03 4.21 10.51
CA ALA A 234 -17.29 4.57 11.71
C ALA A 234 -16.86 6.05 11.71
N ALA A 235 -16.32 6.54 10.58
CA ALA A 235 -15.91 7.93 10.45
C ALA A 235 -17.10 8.90 10.58
N LEU A 236 -18.22 8.60 9.93
CA LEU A 236 -19.43 9.43 10.01
C LEU A 236 -20.02 9.45 11.41
N LEU A 237 -20.13 8.30 12.07
CA LEU A 237 -20.62 8.22 13.45
C LEU A 237 -19.69 8.98 14.42
N LEU A 238 -18.37 8.90 14.19
CA LEU A 238 -17.42 9.66 15.01
C LEU A 238 -17.53 11.18 14.77
N ILE A 239 -17.77 11.62 13.54
CA ILE A 239 -18.07 13.03 13.23
C ILE A 239 -19.36 13.46 13.96
N MET A 240 -20.38 12.60 14.05
CA MET A 240 -21.61 12.90 14.77
C MET A 240 -21.35 13.06 16.28
N ASP A 241 -20.57 12.17 16.89
CA ASP A 241 -20.18 12.30 18.29
C ASP A 241 -19.44 13.62 18.56
N ARG A 242 -18.53 14.01 17.65
CA ARG A 242 -17.75 15.25 17.77
C ARG A 242 -18.54 16.54 17.57
N SER A 243 -19.53 16.52 16.67
CA SER A 243 -20.14 17.75 16.13
C SER A 243 -21.60 17.91 16.50
N PHE A 244 -22.32 16.83 16.83
CA PHE A 244 -23.76 16.85 17.06
C PHE A 244 -24.17 16.34 18.43
N GLY A 245 -23.20 16.05 19.33
CA GLY A 245 -23.48 15.64 20.70
C GLY A 245 -24.09 14.23 20.83
N THR A 246 -23.90 13.37 19.83
CA THR A 246 -24.24 11.94 19.95
C THR A 246 -23.19 11.20 20.79
N SER A 247 -23.47 9.97 21.17
CA SER A 247 -22.56 9.15 21.98
C SER A 247 -22.45 7.71 21.51
N PHE A 248 -22.26 7.50 20.19
CA PHE A 248 -22.08 6.16 19.63
C PHE A 248 -20.88 5.43 20.22
N PHE A 249 -19.79 6.18 20.46
CA PHE A 249 -18.50 5.65 20.93
C PHE A 249 -18.08 6.15 22.30
N LEU A 250 -18.91 6.93 22.98
CA LEU A 250 -18.64 7.50 24.28
C LEU A 250 -19.50 6.84 25.36
N SER A 251 -18.85 6.39 26.41
CA SER A 251 -19.45 6.00 27.70
C SER A 251 -19.04 7.01 28.76
N ASP A 252 -19.47 6.83 30.02
CA ASP A 252 -19.03 7.68 31.13
C ASP A 252 -17.50 7.73 31.19
N ILE A 253 -16.95 8.94 31.23
CA ILE A 253 -15.50 9.19 31.21
C ILE A 253 -15.13 9.99 32.45
N PHE A 254 -14.07 9.55 33.15
CA PHE A 254 -13.52 10.25 34.30
C PHE A 254 -12.33 11.10 33.88
N ILE A 255 -12.42 12.41 34.02
CA ILE A 255 -11.35 13.36 33.75
C ILE A 255 -11.08 14.22 34.96
N GLN A 256 -9.88 14.15 35.51
CA GLN A 256 -9.45 14.95 36.66
C GLN A 256 -10.38 14.86 37.88
N GLY A 257 -11.02 13.70 38.11
CA GLY A 257 -11.95 13.47 39.23
C GLY A 257 -13.40 13.83 38.92
N GLU A 258 -13.70 14.40 37.76
CA GLU A 258 -15.06 14.68 37.30
C GLU A 258 -15.55 13.61 36.33
N VAL A 259 -16.84 13.31 36.38
CA VAL A 259 -17.50 12.36 35.48
C VAL A 259 -18.16 13.12 34.35
N LEU A 260 -17.76 12.86 33.13
CA LEU A 260 -18.51 13.25 31.94
C LEU A 260 -19.48 12.12 31.60
N HIS A 261 -20.76 12.38 31.75
CA HIS A 261 -21.82 11.40 31.50
C HIS A 261 -22.21 11.36 30.04
N TYR A 262 -22.09 10.17 29.42
CA TYR A 262 -22.58 9.89 28.09
C TYR A 262 -23.52 8.66 28.11
N GLN A 263 -24.49 8.62 27.23
CA GLN A 263 -25.51 7.56 27.22
C GLN A 263 -25.20 6.46 26.20
N GLY A 264 -24.74 5.33 26.71
CA GLY A 264 -24.86 4.04 26.03
C GLY A 264 -23.87 3.72 24.91
N GLY A 265 -22.82 4.54 24.67
CA GLY A 265 -21.80 4.28 23.68
C GLY A 265 -20.70 3.35 24.15
N SER A 266 -19.83 2.91 23.21
CA SER A 266 -18.67 2.09 23.52
C SER A 266 -17.50 2.34 22.57
N PRO A 267 -16.29 2.67 23.09
CA PRO A 267 -15.07 2.73 22.27
C PRO A 267 -14.77 1.42 21.54
N VAL A 268 -15.10 0.27 22.15
CA VAL A 268 -14.91 -1.06 21.53
C VAL A 268 -15.74 -1.22 20.26
N LEU A 269 -16.91 -0.60 20.17
CA LEU A 269 -17.69 -0.60 18.92
C LEU A 269 -16.92 0.08 17.79
N PHE A 270 -16.27 1.23 18.08
CA PHE A 270 -15.41 1.88 17.09
C PHE A 270 -14.27 0.98 16.65
N GLU A 271 -13.60 0.31 17.58
CA GLU A 271 -12.49 -0.59 17.27
C GLU A 271 -12.94 -1.73 16.34
N HIS A 272 -14.10 -2.34 16.57
CA HIS A 272 -14.66 -3.35 15.68
C HIS A 272 -14.93 -2.81 14.27
N LEU A 273 -15.57 -1.65 14.15
CA LEU A 273 -15.85 -1.02 12.86
C LEU A 273 -14.57 -0.58 12.14
N PHE A 274 -13.58 -0.06 12.88
CA PHE A 274 -12.29 0.32 12.32
C PHE A 274 -11.53 -0.91 11.81
N TRP A 275 -11.39 -1.96 12.63
CA TRP A 275 -10.58 -3.12 12.29
C TRP A 275 -11.24 -4.05 11.28
N PHE A 276 -12.55 -3.99 11.11
CA PHE A 276 -13.23 -4.67 10.00
C PHE A 276 -12.74 -4.21 8.63
N LEU A 277 -12.26 -2.98 8.50
CA LEU A 277 -11.44 -2.56 7.38
C LEU A 277 -9.95 -2.73 7.69
N GLY A 278 -9.48 -2.34 8.88
CA GLY A 278 -8.06 -2.18 9.18
C GLY A 278 -7.23 -3.43 8.90
N HIS A 279 -7.77 -4.64 9.15
CA HIS A 279 -7.09 -5.86 8.73
C HIS A 279 -7.22 -6.15 7.23
N PRO A 280 -8.39 -6.14 6.60
CA PRO A 280 -8.47 -6.19 5.14
C PRO A 280 -7.61 -5.15 4.42
N GLU A 281 -7.43 -3.97 5.00
CA GLU A 281 -6.58 -2.90 4.43
C GLU A 281 -5.14 -3.34 4.23
N VAL A 282 -4.55 -4.09 5.16
CA VAL A 282 -3.18 -4.59 4.99
C VAL A 282 -3.06 -5.52 3.78
N TYR A 283 -4.13 -6.25 3.44
CA TYR A 283 -4.17 -7.08 2.23
C TYR A 283 -4.56 -6.29 0.98
N ILE A 284 -5.37 -5.24 1.10
CA ILE A 284 -5.63 -4.28 0.01
C ILE A 284 -4.31 -3.64 -0.45
N VAL A 285 -3.40 -3.38 0.47
CA VAL A 285 -2.04 -2.88 0.18
C VAL A 285 -1.14 -3.98 -0.38
N LEU A 286 -1.12 -5.15 0.25
CA LEU A 286 -0.12 -6.19 -0.03
C LEU A 286 -0.42 -7.01 -1.30
N LEU A 287 -1.69 -7.36 -1.56
CA LEU A 287 -2.04 -8.19 -2.72
C LEU A 287 -1.64 -7.58 -4.05
N PRO A 288 -1.85 -6.26 -4.33
CA PRO A 288 -1.33 -5.60 -5.52
C PRO A 288 0.19 -5.75 -5.68
N ALA A 289 0.94 -5.53 -4.61
CA ALA A 289 2.39 -5.69 -4.62
C ALA A 289 2.83 -7.13 -4.93
N LEU A 290 2.14 -8.13 -4.36
CA LEU A 290 2.36 -9.55 -4.66
C LEU A 290 1.98 -9.89 -6.10
N GLY A 291 0.92 -9.28 -6.65
CA GLY A 291 0.54 -9.42 -8.05
C GLY A 291 1.64 -8.91 -8.99
N ILE A 292 2.11 -7.68 -8.77
CA ILE A 292 3.23 -7.07 -9.49
C ILE A 292 4.47 -7.97 -9.41
N THR A 293 4.80 -8.45 -8.20
CA THR A 293 5.93 -9.34 -7.96
C THR A 293 5.80 -10.64 -8.77
N SER A 294 4.62 -11.23 -8.87
CA SER A 294 4.38 -12.44 -9.66
C SER A 294 4.76 -12.25 -11.12
N GLU A 295 4.36 -11.12 -11.70
CA GLU A 295 4.65 -10.77 -13.10
C GLU A 295 6.15 -10.53 -13.33
N VAL A 296 6.74 -9.71 -12.46
CA VAL A 296 8.17 -9.35 -12.57
C VAL A 296 9.06 -10.57 -12.36
N LEU A 297 8.74 -11.44 -11.39
CA LEU A 297 9.51 -12.66 -11.12
C LEU A 297 9.47 -13.62 -12.32
N ALA A 298 8.29 -13.94 -12.85
CA ALA A 298 8.17 -14.85 -13.99
C ALA A 298 8.91 -14.32 -15.22
N THR A 299 8.69 -13.03 -15.53
CA THR A 299 9.34 -12.37 -16.67
C THR A 299 10.87 -12.38 -16.54
N ASN A 300 11.42 -12.11 -15.36
CA ASN A 300 12.87 -12.00 -15.17
C ASN A 300 13.53 -13.32 -14.71
N ALA A 301 12.78 -14.32 -14.26
CA ALA A 301 13.28 -15.68 -14.10
C ALA A 301 13.28 -16.47 -15.42
N ARG A 302 12.65 -15.94 -16.47
CA ARG A 302 12.48 -16.61 -17.77
C ARG A 302 11.85 -18.00 -17.63
N LYS A 303 10.88 -18.10 -16.71
CA LYS A 303 10.29 -19.38 -16.28
C LYS A 303 8.81 -19.19 -15.98
N PRO A 304 7.96 -20.17 -16.29
CA PRO A 304 6.56 -20.15 -15.86
C PRO A 304 6.44 -19.94 -14.35
N ILE A 305 5.44 -19.15 -13.91
CA ILE A 305 5.13 -19.04 -12.48
C ILE A 305 4.75 -20.42 -11.93
N PHE A 306 5.39 -20.82 -10.86
CA PHE A 306 5.12 -22.12 -10.25
C PHE A 306 3.77 -22.12 -9.54
N GLY A 307 2.95 -23.14 -9.81
CA GLY A 307 1.68 -23.34 -9.09
C GLY A 307 0.66 -22.22 -9.29
N TYR A 308 0.42 -21.77 -10.52
CA TYR A 308 -0.52 -20.70 -10.83
C TYR A 308 -1.89 -20.87 -10.16
N ARG A 309 -2.49 -22.08 -10.25
CA ARG A 309 -3.79 -22.38 -9.62
C ARG A 309 -3.73 -22.23 -8.08
N ALA A 310 -2.64 -22.68 -7.46
CA ALA A 310 -2.43 -22.53 -6.03
C ALA A 310 -2.22 -21.05 -5.65
N MET A 311 -1.56 -20.26 -6.52
CA MET A 311 -1.41 -18.81 -6.32
C MET A 311 -2.75 -18.08 -6.39
N VAL A 312 -3.62 -18.42 -7.35
CA VAL A 312 -4.97 -17.86 -7.45
C VAL A 312 -5.81 -18.27 -6.22
N ALA A 313 -5.80 -19.57 -5.86
CA ALA A 313 -6.50 -20.07 -4.68
C ALA A 313 -6.02 -19.37 -3.40
N SER A 314 -4.71 -19.11 -3.27
CA SER A 314 -4.13 -18.37 -2.14
C SER A 314 -4.62 -16.92 -2.08
N ILE A 315 -4.72 -16.22 -3.23
CA ILE A 315 -5.27 -14.86 -3.29
C ILE A 315 -6.71 -14.85 -2.78
N LEU A 316 -7.54 -15.78 -3.26
CA LEU A 316 -8.96 -15.90 -2.86
C LEU A 316 -9.11 -16.29 -1.39
N ALA A 317 -8.29 -17.23 -0.90
CA ALA A 317 -8.29 -17.65 0.50
C ALA A 317 -7.88 -16.50 1.44
N ILE A 318 -6.82 -15.74 1.10
CA ILE A 318 -6.41 -14.55 1.85
C ILE A 318 -7.54 -13.53 1.89
N ALA A 319 -8.19 -13.25 0.76
CA ALA A 319 -9.29 -12.31 0.68
C ALA A 319 -10.45 -12.71 1.60
N PHE A 320 -10.87 -13.96 1.55
CA PHE A 320 -11.94 -14.47 2.41
C PHE A 320 -11.54 -14.39 3.89
N LEU A 321 -10.39 -14.95 4.25
CA LEU A 321 -9.91 -14.97 5.63
C LEU A 321 -9.73 -13.55 6.18
N SER A 322 -9.26 -12.59 5.37
CA SER A 322 -9.03 -11.21 5.80
C SER A 322 -10.27 -10.55 6.40
N THR A 323 -11.47 -10.97 5.98
CA THR A 323 -12.74 -10.41 6.47
C THR A 323 -13.25 -11.04 7.77
N ILE A 324 -12.59 -12.06 8.30
CA ILE A 324 -13.02 -12.79 9.52
C ILE A 324 -11.94 -12.86 10.62
N VAL A 325 -10.84 -12.12 10.48
CA VAL A 325 -9.70 -12.19 11.42
C VAL A 325 -9.42 -10.88 12.18
N TRP A 326 -10.15 -9.81 11.92
CA TRP A 326 -9.82 -8.46 12.39
C TRP A 326 -9.67 -8.33 13.92
N GLY A 327 -10.31 -9.20 14.70
CA GLY A 327 -10.30 -9.11 16.15
C GLY A 327 -8.96 -9.39 16.81
N HIS A 328 -7.96 -9.93 16.08
CA HIS A 328 -6.62 -10.08 16.63
C HIS A 328 -5.94 -8.72 16.93
N HIS A 329 -6.39 -7.62 16.33
CA HIS A 329 -5.95 -6.28 16.70
C HIS A 329 -6.55 -5.78 18.02
N MET A 330 -7.43 -6.58 18.65
CA MET A 330 -8.22 -6.17 19.80
C MET A 330 -8.08 -7.14 21.00
N PHE A 331 -7.06 -8.00 21.01
CA PHE A 331 -6.90 -9.01 22.06
C PHE A 331 -6.84 -8.42 23.47
N ILE A 332 -6.31 -7.19 23.62
CA ILE A 332 -6.20 -6.50 24.90
C ILE A 332 -7.22 -5.36 25.07
N SER A 333 -8.19 -5.21 24.19
CA SER A 333 -9.24 -4.16 24.25
C SER A 333 -10.43 -4.54 25.16
N GLY A 334 -10.28 -5.55 26.00
CA GLY A 334 -11.38 -6.05 26.83
C GLY A 334 -12.29 -7.05 26.13
N MET A 335 -11.84 -7.67 25.05
CA MET A 335 -12.56 -8.71 24.32
C MET A 335 -12.78 -9.95 25.20
N ASN A 336 -13.93 -10.62 25.01
CA ASN A 336 -14.19 -11.91 25.64
C ASN A 336 -13.10 -12.94 25.24
N PRO A 337 -12.46 -13.64 26.19
CA PRO A 337 -11.37 -14.59 25.91
C PRO A 337 -11.75 -15.70 24.94
N PHE A 338 -13.01 -16.14 24.93
CA PHE A 338 -13.50 -17.14 23.96
C PHE A 338 -13.43 -16.60 22.53
N LEU A 339 -13.86 -15.35 22.31
CA LEU A 339 -13.72 -14.68 21.01
C LEU A 339 -12.24 -14.49 20.65
N GLY A 340 -11.39 -14.18 21.61
CA GLY A 340 -9.94 -14.13 21.40
C GLY A 340 -9.39 -15.45 20.86
N SER A 341 -9.82 -16.58 21.40
CA SER A 341 -9.42 -17.91 20.91
C SER A 341 -9.93 -18.19 19.51
N VAL A 342 -11.15 -17.77 19.16
CA VAL A 342 -11.71 -17.89 17.81
C VAL A 342 -10.90 -17.05 16.82
N PHE A 343 -10.59 -15.80 17.16
CA PHE A 343 -9.76 -14.94 16.30
C PHE A 343 -8.32 -15.44 16.18
N THR A 344 -7.74 -16.05 17.21
CA THR A 344 -6.45 -16.74 17.12
C THR A 344 -6.51 -17.83 16.06
N PHE A 345 -7.48 -18.73 16.15
CA PHE A 345 -7.61 -19.83 15.19
C PHE A 345 -7.79 -19.34 13.74
N THR A 346 -8.70 -18.41 13.50
CA THR A 346 -8.94 -17.88 12.15
C THR A 346 -7.74 -17.12 11.62
N THR A 347 -7.02 -16.39 12.46
CA THR A 347 -5.81 -15.65 12.09
C THR A 347 -4.67 -16.58 11.69
N LEU A 348 -4.42 -17.62 12.45
CA LEU A 348 -3.37 -18.58 12.13
C LEU A 348 -3.64 -19.33 10.82
N LEU A 349 -4.88 -19.52 10.42
CA LEU A 349 -5.21 -20.10 9.11
C LEU A 349 -4.69 -19.29 7.93
N ILE A 350 -4.54 -17.96 8.06
CA ILE A 350 -4.08 -17.10 6.96
C ILE A 350 -2.58 -17.32 6.66
N ALA A 351 -1.84 -17.90 7.60
CA ALA A 351 -0.45 -18.26 7.38
C ALA A 351 -0.29 -19.33 6.27
N ILE A 352 -1.28 -20.22 6.11
CA ILE A 352 -1.23 -21.30 5.11
C ILE A 352 -1.19 -20.75 3.67
N PRO A 353 -2.18 -19.95 3.19
CA PRO A 353 -2.12 -19.40 1.84
C PRO A 353 -0.95 -18.42 1.66
N SER A 354 -0.50 -17.74 2.71
CA SER A 354 0.67 -16.87 2.67
C SER A 354 1.96 -17.66 2.45
N ALA A 355 2.13 -18.78 3.16
CA ALA A 355 3.27 -19.69 2.98
C ALA A 355 3.28 -20.31 1.57
N VAL A 356 2.11 -20.72 1.04
CA VAL A 356 2.01 -21.22 -0.34
C VAL A 356 2.54 -20.19 -1.33
N LYS A 357 2.20 -18.90 -1.18
CA LYS A 357 2.72 -17.85 -2.04
C LYS A 357 4.25 -17.72 -1.94
N ALA A 358 4.78 -17.69 -0.71
CA ALA A 358 6.21 -17.57 -0.47
C ALA A 358 6.99 -18.73 -1.12
N PHE A 359 6.56 -19.97 -0.90
CA PHE A 359 7.19 -21.15 -1.50
C PHE A 359 7.08 -21.15 -3.04
N ASN A 360 5.95 -20.75 -3.59
CA ASN A 360 5.77 -20.69 -5.03
C ASN A 360 6.67 -19.64 -5.69
N TYR A 361 6.91 -18.49 -5.04
CA TYR A 361 7.89 -17.51 -5.53
C TYR A 361 9.31 -18.07 -5.50
N ILE A 362 9.74 -18.71 -4.40
CA ILE A 362 11.05 -19.34 -4.30
C ILE A 362 11.21 -20.42 -5.37
N THR A 363 10.18 -21.27 -5.57
CA THR A 363 10.19 -22.32 -6.59
C THR A 363 10.21 -21.76 -8.01
N THR A 364 9.58 -20.62 -8.24
CA THR A 364 9.66 -19.91 -9.53
C THR A 364 11.09 -19.45 -9.83
N LEU A 365 11.81 -18.95 -8.80
CA LEU A 365 13.23 -18.58 -8.93
C LEU A 365 14.16 -19.77 -9.13
N TRP A 366 13.83 -20.91 -8.54
CA TRP A 366 14.67 -22.11 -8.55
C TRP A 366 14.90 -22.61 -9.96
N LYS A 367 16.18 -22.73 -10.38
CA LYS A 367 16.60 -23.12 -11.73
C LYS A 367 16.09 -22.20 -12.86
N GLY A 368 15.75 -20.95 -12.57
CA GLY A 368 15.43 -19.94 -13.56
C GLY A 368 16.70 -19.30 -14.14
N ASN A 369 16.56 -18.72 -15.36
CA ASN A 369 17.59 -17.87 -15.96
C ASN A 369 17.40 -16.43 -15.47
N LEU A 370 17.89 -16.13 -14.27
CA LEU A 370 17.59 -14.91 -13.53
C LEU A 370 18.19 -13.65 -14.16
N GLN A 371 17.34 -12.72 -14.54
CA GLN A 371 17.72 -11.39 -15.03
C GLN A 371 17.66 -10.39 -13.87
N LEU A 372 18.77 -10.24 -13.12
CA LEU A 372 18.86 -9.44 -11.89
C LEU A 372 18.90 -7.92 -12.16
N ASN A 373 17.89 -7.39 -12.85
CA ASN A 373 17.68 -5.95 -12.98
C ASN A 373 17.01 -5.35 -11.73
N PRO A 374 16.94 -4.01 -11.57
CA PRO A 374 16.34 -3.40 -10.38
C PRO A 374 14.91 -3.85 -10.07
N ALA A 375 14.05 -4.04 -11.09
CA ALA A 375 12.69 -4.54 -10.85
C ALA A 375 12.69 -5.94 -10.22
N MET A 376 13.55 -6.84 -10.73
CA MET A 376 13.72 -8.18 -10.20
C MET A 376 14.26 -8.17 -8.77
N LEU A 377 15.26 -7.32 -8.49
CA LEU A 377 15.83 -7.22 -7.16
C LEU A 377 14.81 -6.74 -6.13
N PHE A 378 14.01 -5.72 -6.44
CA PHE A 378 12.92 -5.27 -5.58
C PHE A 378 11.86 -6.38 -5.37
N SER A 379 11.56 -7.16 -6.38
CA SER A 379 10.64 -8.30 -6.26
C SER A 379 11.19 -9.40 -5.35
N ILE A 380 12.49 -9.72 -5.44
CA ILE A 380 13.16 -10.65 -4.52
C ILE A 380 13.19 -10.07 -3.10
N GLY A 381 13.48 -8.77 -2.97
CA GLY A 381 13.43 -8.04 -1.71
C GLY A 381 12.06 -8.11 -1.04
N LEU A 382 10.98 -7.95 -1.83
CA LEU A 382 9.62 -8.14 -1.34
C LEU A 382 9.40 -9.53 -0.78
N VAL A 383 9.78 -10.58 -1.51
CA VAL A 383 9.62 -11.97 -1.02
C VAL A 383 10.38 -12.18 0.29
N SER A 384 11.60 -11.62 0.41
CA SER A 384 12.42 -11.69 1.62
C SER A 384 11.74 -11.01 2.81
N THR A 385 11.28 -9.75 2.66
CA THR A 385 10.64 -8.99 3.75
C THR A 385 9.26 -9.54 4.09
N PHE A 386 8.51 -10.05 3.11
CA PHE A 386 7.23 -10.72 3.31
C PHE A 386 7.38 -11.99 4.18
N ILE A 387 8.41 -12.80 3.95
CA ILE A 387 8.68 -13.99 4.76
C ILE A 387 9.10 -13.57 6.16
N THR A 388 10.09 -12.68 6.29
CA THR A 388 10.63 -12.27 7.60
C THR A 388 9.55 -11.63 8.47
N GLY A 389 8.78 -10.70 7.92
CA GLY A 389 7.68 -10.06 8.66
C GLY A 389 6.52 -11.02 8.92
N GLY A 390 6.24 -11.93 7.98
CA GLY A 390 5.18 -12.92 8.13
C GLY A 390 5.41 -13.90 9.28
N LEU A 391 6.65 -14.28 9.56
CA LEU A 391 6.99 -15.13 10.71
C LEU A 391 6.64 -14.48 12.05
N ALA A 392 6.88 -13.17 12.20
CA ALA A 392 6.47 -12.43 13.39
C ALA A 392 4.93 -12.36 13.53
N GLY A 393 4.18 -12.45 12.43
CA GLY A 393 2.72 -12.50 12.42
C GLY A 393 2.13 -13.72 13.12
N ILE A 394 2.84 -14.84 13.18
CA ILE A 394 2.41 -16.03 13.91
C ILE A 394 2.36 -15.74 15.41
N ILE A 395 3.32 -14.98 15.92
CA ILE A 395 3.36 -14.56 17.33
C ILE A 395 2.21 -13.60 17.64
N LEU A 396 2.00 -12.58 16.80
CA LEU A 396 0.94 -11.59 16.99
C LEU A 396 -0.47 -12.14 16.74
N GLY A 397 -0.57 -13.22 15.96
CA GLY A 397 -1.85 -13.88 15.69
C GLY A 397 -2.33 -14.80 16.81
N ASP A 398 -1.48 -15.13 17.77
CA ASP A 398 -1.82 -15.93 18.94
C ASP A 398 -2.09 -15.02 20.15
N SER A 399 -3.30 -15.04 20.69
CA SER A 399 -3.71 -14.17 21.79
C SER A 399 -2.86 -14.33 23.06
N THR A 400 -2.32 -15.53 23.31
CA THR A 400 -1.48 -15.79 24.50
C THR A 400 -0.08 -15.20 24.36
N LEU A 401 0.44 -15.15 23.13
CA LEU A 401 1.74 -14.56 22.84
C LEU A 401 1.63 -13.04 22.64
N ASP A 402 0.57 -12.58 21.96
CA ASP A 402 0.35 -11.17 21.64
C ASP A 402 0.23 -10.29 22.90
N ILE A 403 -0.39 -10.78 23.99
CA ILE A 403 -0.49 -10.05 25.27
C ILE A 403 0.85 -9.45 25.71
N ASN A 404 1.96 -10.11 25.45
CA ASN A 404 3.30 -9.67 25.90
C ASN A 404 3.95 -8.66 24.92
N VAL A 405 3.53 -8.61 23.66
CA VAL A 405 4.15 -7.80 22.61
C VAL A 405 3.18 -6.83 21.94
N HIS A 406 1.90 -6.87 22.33
CA HIS A 406 0.87 -5.95 21.83
C HIS A 406 1.26 -4.50 22.13
N ASP A 407 1.03 -3.61 21.17
CA ASP A 407 1.38 -2.19 21.25
C ASP A 407 2.85 -1.89 21.59
N THR A 408 3.75 -2.84 21.35
CA THR A 408 5.20 -2.62 21.43
C THR A 408 5.82 -2.42 20.03
N TYR A 409 7.13 -2.15 19.99
CA TYR A 409 7.89 -2.08 18.73
C TYR A 409 7.94 -3.41 17.97
N PHE A 410 7.59 -4.53 18.59
CA PHE A 410 7.43 -5.81 17.89
C PHE A 410 6.33 -5.74 16.82
N VAL A 411 5.21 -5.11 17.15
CA VAL A 411 4.13 -4.86 16.19
C VAL A 411 4.60 -3.96 15.04
N VAL A 412 5.38 -2.91 15.36
CA VAL A 412 5.93 -1.99 14.36
C VAL A 412 6.87 -2.72 13.41
N ALA A 413 7.77 -3.55 13.92
CA ALA A 413 8.67 -4.38 13.14
C ALA A 413 7.90 -5.31 12.17
N HIS A 414 6.91 -6.01 12.72
CA HIS A 414 6.07 -6.93 11.95
C HIS A 414 5.42 -6.27 10.75
N PHE A 415 4.55 -5.27 10.98
CA PHE A 415 3.78 -4.71 9.88
C PHE A 415 4.63 -3.92 8.88
N HIS A 416 5.73 -3.31 9.32
CA HIS A 416 6.64 -2.66 8.39
C HIS A 416 7.33 -3.67 7.46
N LEU A 417 7.80 -4.80 7.95
CA LEU A 417 8.42 -5.80 7.08
C LEU A 417 7.40 -6.50 6.17
N VAL A 418 6.28 -7.01 6.75
CA VAL A 418 5.33 -7.82 5.98
C VAL A 418 4.50 -7.00 5.00
N MET A 419 4.16 -5.75 5.34
CA MET A 419 3.25 -4.92 4.54
C MET A 419 3.94 -3.64 4.05
N GLY A 420 4.47 -2.79 4.95
CA GLY A 420 4.97 -1.47 4.60
C GLY A 420 6.12 -1.53 3.59
N ILE A 421 7.21 -2.21 3.91
CA ILE A 421 8.39 -2.33 3.03
C ILE A 421 8.11 -3.28 1.87
N SER A 422 7.40 -4.40 2.11
CA SER A 422 7.04 -5.31 1.02
C SER A 422 6.19 -4.61 -0.04
N ALA A 423 5.17 -3.85 0.34
CA ALA A 423 4.37 -3.10 -0.63
C ALA A 423 5.15 -1.98 -1.32
N LEU A 424 6.03 -1.29 -0.58
CA LEU A 424 6.91 -0.29 -1.16
C LEU A 424 7.88 -0.91 -2.19
N TYR A 425 8.41 -2.10 -1.91
CA TYR A 425 9.22 -2.84 -2.88
C TYR A 425 8.40 -3.26 -4.11
N GLY A 426 7.14 -3.66 -3.92
CA GLY A 426 6.21 -3.90 -5.03
C GLY A 426 5.96 -2.65 -5.88
N LEU A 427 5.80 -1.49 -5.24
CA LEU A 427 5.69 -0.19 -5.92
C LEU A 427 6.94 0.09 -6.77
N PHE A 428 8.14 -0.05 -6.18
CA PHE A 428 9.39 0.16 -6.92
C PHE A 428 9.59 -0.87 -8.04
N ALA A 429 9.34 -2.14 -7.77
CA ALA A 429 9.40 -3.18 -8.81
C ALA A 429 8.50 -2.84 -9.99
N GLY A 430 7.26 -2.41 -9.71
CA GLY A 430 6.30 -1.97 -10.72
C GLY A 430 6.78 -0.73 -11.48
N VAL A 431 7.28 0.29 -10.78
CA VAL A 431 7.81 1.49 -11.42
C VAL A 431 8.98 1.14 -12.33
N TYR A 432 9.98 0.38 -11.86
CA TYR A 432 11.13 -0.01 -12.71
C TYR A 432 10.71 -0.87 -13.90
N HIS A 433 9.69 -1.72 -13.76
CA HIS A 433 9.23 -2.60 -14.81
C HIS A 433 8.38 -1.89 -15.87
N TRP A 434 7.37 -1.10 -15.45
CA TRP A 434 6.43 -0.44 -16.36
C TRP A 434 6.75 1.02 -16.67
N PHE A 435 7.84 1.60 -16.15
CA PHE A 435 8.29 2.95 -16.52
C PHE A 435 8.44 3.11 -18.03
N PRO A 436 9.02 2.13 -18.79
CA PRO A 436 9.08 2.20 -20.24
C PRO A 436 7.70 2.35 -20.89
N LYS A 437 6.69 1.66 -20.36
CA LYS A 437 5.32 1.74 -20.85
C LYS A 437 4.64 3.06 -20.56
N MET A 438 4.93 3.64 -19.38
CA MET A 438 4.33 4.90 -18.93
C MET A 438 4.94 6.12 -19.60
N PHE A 439 6.27 6.13 -19.81
CA PHE A 439 7.02 7.32 -20.22
C PHE A 439 7.79 7.16 -21.52
N GLY A 440 7.81 5.97 -22.13
CA GLY A 440 8.53 5.71 -23.39
C GLY A 440 10.05 5.71 -23.25
N ARG A 441 10.59 5.67 -22.04
CA ARG A 441 12.01 5.74 -21.73
C ARG A 441 12.38 4.72 -20.66
N MET A 442 13.69 4.41 -20.56
CA MET A 442 14.24 3.51 -19.55
C MET A 442 14.79 4.30 -18.36
N LEU A 443 14.56 3.79 -17.16
CA LEU A 443 15.25 4.26 -15.94
C LEU A 443 16.74 3.89 -15.98
N ASN A 444 17.58 4.71 -15.35
CA ASN A 444 19.00 4.39 -15.22
C ASN A 444 19.20 3.19 -14.31
N LYS A 445 19.80 2.12 -14.86
CA LYS A 445 19.97 0.83 -14.19
C LYS A 445 20.96 0.92 -13.02
N GLN A 446 22.03 1.72 -13.14
CA GLN A 446 23.04 1.87 -12.09
C GLN A 446 22.47 2.56 -10.85
N LEU A 447 21.74 3.66 -11.06
CA LEU A 447 21.02 4.33 -9.96
C LEU A 447 19.97 3.41 -9.34
N GLY A 448 19.35 2.55 -10.14
CA GLY A 448 18.42 1.53 -9.64
C GLY A 448 19.08 0.50 -8.72
N TYR A 449 20.29 0.06 -9.01
CA TYR A 449 21.04 -0.83 -8.13
C TYR A 449 21.46 -0.15 -6.83
N ILE A 450 21.96 1.09 -6.90
CA ILE A 450 22.30 1.90 -5.71
C ILE A 450 21.06 2.04 -4.81
N HIS A 451 19.92 2.45 -5.40
CA HIS A 451 18.65 2.58 -4.69
C HIS A 451 18.25 1.28 -4.01
N PHE A 452 18.27 0.16 -4.73
CA PHE A 452 17.87 -1.13 -4.16
C PHE A 452 18.76 -1.56 -3.00
N TRP A 453 20.08 -1.62 -3.20
CA TRP A 453 20.97 -2.19 -2.18
C TRP A 453 21.01 -1.38 -0.90
N ILE A 454 21.05 -0.04 -1.01
CA ILE A 454 20.98 0.81 0.18
C ILE A 454 19.64 0.62 0.89
N THR A 455 18.53 0.69 0.15
CA THR A 455 17.18 0.53 0.74
C THR A 455 17.01 -0.84 1.38
N ALA A 456 17.49 -1.92 0.75
CA ALA A 456 17.33 -3.29 1.26
C ALA A 456 18.09 -3.51 2.57
N VAL A 457 19.35 -3.11 2.63
CA VAL A 457 20.17 -3.22 3.84
C VAL A 457 19.57 -2.37 4.97
N CYS A 458 19.20 -1.12 4.65
CA CYS A 458 18.66 -0.21 5.64
C CYS A 458 17.27 -0.62 6.15
N ALA A 459 16.41 -1.19 5.30
CA ALA A 459 15.11 -1.70 5.74
C ALA A 459 15.25 -2.76 6.85
N TYR A 460 16.18 -3.70 6.69
CA TYR A 460 16.49 -4.65 7.74
C TYR A 460 17.18 -3.99 8.94
N GLY A 461 18.08 -3.05 8.73
CA GLY A 461 18.74 -2.30 9.80
C GLY A 461 17.77 -1.46 10.65
N VAL A 462 16.65 -1.00 10.06
CA VAL A 462 15.60 -0.28 10.78
C VAL A 462 14.65 -1.24 11.49
N PHE A 463 14.04 -2.19 10.76
CA PHE A 463 12.87 -2.89 11.27
C PHE A 463 13.20 -4.22 11.96
N PHE A 464 14.30 -4.88 11.65
CA PHE A 464 14.64 -6.11 12.31
C PHE A 464 15.01 -5.93 13.80
N PRO A 465 15.84 -4.91 14.20
CA PRO A 465 16.12 -4.63 15.59
C PRO A 465 14.90 -4.24 16.42
N MET A 466 13.85 -3.69 15.78
CA MET A 466 12.60 -3.32 16.46
C MET A 466 11.88 -4.54 17.08
N HIS A 467 12.10 -5.76 16.58
CA HIS A 467 11.57 -6.96 17.23
C HIS A 467 12.18 -7.14 18.63
N PHE A 468 13.47 -6.92 18.78
CA PHE A 468 14.16 -7.10 20.04
C PHE A 468 13.77 -6.04 21.08
N ILE A 469 13.72 -4.77 20.69
CA ILE A 469 13.28 -3.72 21.62
C ILE A 469 11.78 -3.87 21.96
N GLY A 470 10.97 -4.42 21.05
CA GLY A 470 9.57 -4.75 21.31
C GLY A 470 9.42 -5.94 22.26
N MET A 471 10.22 -7.00 22.12
CA MET A 471 10.27 -8.13 23.09
C MET A 471 10.77 -7.70 24.46
N ALA A 472 11.61 -6.67 24.54
CA ALA A 472 12.00 -6.05 25.80
C ALA A 472 10.88 -5.19 26.42
N GLY A 473 9.73 -5.04 25.74
CA GLY A 473 8.56 -4.35 26.24
C GLY A 473 8.48 -2.85 25.89
N LEU A 474 9.35 -2.32 25.02
CA LEU A 474 9.31 -0.90 24.64
C LEU A 474 8.01 -0.59 23.89
N PRO A 475 7.11 0.26 24.47
CA PRO A 475 5.85 0.60 23.82
C PRO A 475 6.05 1.41 22.54
N ARG A 476 5.19 1.20 21.55
CA ARG A 476 5.12 2.07 20.38
C ARG A 476 4.42 3.39 20.71
N ARG A 477 4.66 4.43 19.91
CA ARG A 477 4.04 5.76 20.01
C ARG A 477 4.47 6.59 21.23
N TYR A 478 5.38 6.12 22.04
CA TYR A 478 5.95 6.92 23.14
C TYR A 478 7.00 7.87 22.58
N TYR A 479 6.93 9.12 23.00
CA TYR A 479 7.78 10.20 22.55
C TYR A 479 9.23 10.08 23.06
N THR A 480 9.45 9.36 24.14
CA THR A 480 10.78 9.07 24.69
C THR A 480 10.83 7.68 25.32
N ASN A 481 11.98 7.04 25.26
CA ASN A 481 12.27 5.81 25.99
C ASN A 481 12.88 6.06 27.37
N THR A 482 13.31 7.30 27.67
CA THR A 482 13.95 7.66 28.96
C THR A 482 12.96 7.83 30.10
N ALA A 483 11.64 7.77 29.83
CA ALA A 483 10.61 7.84 30.86
C ALA A 483 10.68 6.68 31.87
N PHE A 484 11.31 5.57 31.49
CA PHE A 484 11.44 4.36 32.33
C PHE A 484 12.90 3.89 32.32
N PRO A 485 13.60 3.92 33.47
CA PRO A 485 15.04 3.58 33.56
C PRO A 485 15.41 2.20 33.00
N TYR A 486 14.50 1.22 33.05
CA TYR A 486 14.76 -0.12 32.50
C TYR A 486 14.81 -0.17 30.96
N PHE A 487 14.53 0.94 30.26
CA PHE A 487 14.71 1.08 28.81
C PHE A 487 15.99 1.80 28.42
N ASP A 488 16.79 2.27 29.38
CA ASP A 488 18.02 3.03 29.09
C ASP A 488 18.99 2.22 28.22
N ASP A 489 19.12 0.92 28.45
CA ASP A 489 19.95 0.01 27.66
C ASP A 489 19.47 -0.12 26.18
N LEU A 490 18.26 0.30 25.87
CA LEU A 490 17.71 0.26 24.52
C LEU A 490 17.97 1.57 23.73
N ALA A 491 18.47 2.61 24.35
CA ALA A 491 18.70 3.91 23.73
C ALA A 491 19.68 3.80 22.54
N ASP A 492 20.78 3.08 22.68
CA ASP A 492 21.77 2.87 21.63
C ASP A 492 21.17 2.14 20.42
N ILE A 493 20.28 1.18 20.64
CA ILE A 493 19.57 0.49 19.55
C ILE A 493 18.69 1.48 18.77
N ASN A 494 18.01 2.41 19.44
CA ASN A 494 17.23 3.46 18.78
C ASN A 494 18.10 4.41 17.95
N VAL A 495 19.31 4.73 18.41
CA VAL A 495 20.29 5.50 17.62
C VAL A 495 20.67 4.75 16.35
N VAL A 496 21.02 3.46 16.45
CA VAL A 496 21.37 2.63 15.29
C VAL A 496 20.21 2.56 14.29
N ILE A 497 18.99 2.28 14.75
CA ILE A 497 17.78 2.27 13.92
C ILE A 497 17.61 3.60 13.18
N THR A 498 17.84 4.72 13.86
CA THR A 498 17.67 6.05 13.27
C THR A 498 18.73 6.35 12.21
N ILE A 499 19.97 5.95 12.42
CA ILE A 499 21.03 6.08 11.40
C ILE A 499 20.65 5.32 10.13
N PHE A 500 20.21 4.08 10.25
CA PHE A 500 19.72 3.31 9.10
C PHE A 500 18.50 3.98 8.44
N ALA A 501 17.57 4.55 9.21
CA ALA A 501 16.41 5.26 8.66
C ALA A 501 16.82 6.51 7.85
N LEU A 502 17.78 7.29 8.33
CA LEU A 502 18.31 8.46 7.62
C LEU A 502 18.99 8.05 6.31
N ILE A 503 19.78 6.97 6.32
CA ILE A 503 20.42 6.45 5.11
C ILE A 503 19.36 5.91 4.12
N ALA A 504 18.34 5.21 4.61
CA ALA A 504 17.20 4.76 3.80
C ALA A 504 16.46 5.93 3.16
N GLY A 505 16.24 7.01 3.91
CA GLY A 505 15.64 8.25 3.39
C GLY A 505 16.48 8.88 2.28
N ALA A 506 17.80 8.93 2.45
CA ALA A 506 18.72 9.42 1.42
C ALA A 506 18.69 8.57 0.13
N ALA A 507 18.51 7.26 0.24
CA ALA A 507 18.38 6.38 -0.91
C ALA A 507 17.12 6.71 -1.75
N GLN A 508 16.06 7.23 -1.14
CA GLN A 508 14.84 7.64 -1.87
C GLN A 508 15.09 8.89 -2.73
N ILE A 509 16.03 9.74 -2.35
CA ILE A 509 16.46 10.88 -3.18
C ILE A 509 17.12 10.38 -4.48
N VAL A 510 17.90 9.29 -4.40
CA VAL A 510 18.49 8.64 -5.59
C VAL A 510 17.38 8.13 -6.52
N PHE A 511 16.33 7.54 -5.97
CA PHE A 511 15.18 7.09 -6.74
C PHE A 511 14.46 8.28 -7.41
N LEU A 512 14.13 9.32 -6.66
CA LEU A 512 13.45 10.51 -7.18
C LEU A 512 14.26 11.18 -8.29
N TYR A 513 15.56 11.32 -8.10
CA TYR A 513 16.46 11.84 -9.13
C TYR A 513 16.41 10.97 -10.39
N ASN A 514 16.57 9.64 -10.24
CA ASN A 514 16.50 8.71 -11.36
C ASN A 514 15.15 8.81 -12.09
N PHE A 515 14.06 8.85 -11.35
CA PHE A 515 12.70 8.94 -11.88
C PHE A 515 12.50 10.22 -12.72
N ILE A 516 12.76 11.39 -12.10
CA ILE A 516 12.57 12.69 -12.75
C ILE A 516 13.53 12.85 -13.95
N HIS A 517 14.81 12.58 -13.76
CA HIS A 517 15.81 12.68 -14.84
C HIS A 517 15.46 11.78 -16.00
N SER A 518 15.06 10.54 -15.75
CA SER A 518 14.78 9.58 -16.83
C SER A 518 13.47 9.88 -17.58
N MET A 519 12.50 10.58 -16.97
CA MET A 519 11.32 11.06 -17.70
C MET A 519 11.68 11.97 -18.88
N PHE A 520 12.73 12.76 -18.75
CA PHE A 520 13.14 13.75 -19.76
C PHE A 520 14.35 13.29 -20.58
N TYR A 521 15.33 12.66 -19.95
CA TYR A 521 16.65 12.35 -20.51
C TYR A 521 16.98 10.85 -20.57
N GLY A 522 16.10 9.97 -20.08
CA GLY A 522 16.30 8.53 -20.14
C GLY A 522 16.42 8.01 -21.60
N LYS A 523 17.09 6.88 -21.79
CA LYS A 523 17.19 6.26 -23.11
C LYS A 523 15.80 5.89 -23.62
N PRO A 524 15.47 6.17 -24.90
CA PRO A 524 14.23 5.67 -25.50
C PRO A 524 14.12 4.15 -25.37
N THR A 525 12.91 3.67 -25.11
CA THR A 525 12.66 2.23 -24.98
C THR A 525 12.26 1.59 -26.33
N VAL A 526 12.41 0.27 -26.41
CA VAL A 526 11.78 -0.55 -27.44
C VAL A 526 10.38 -0.99 -26.99
N GLN A 527 9.57 -1.53 -27.90
CA GLN A 527 8.15 -1.89 -27.64
C GLN A 527 8.00 -2.88 -26.48
N ASN A 528 8.84 -3.91 -26.39
CA ASN A 528 8.84 -4.91 -25.32
C ASN A 528 10.27 -5.11 -24.79
N PRO A 529 10.75 -4.24 -23.89
CA PRO A 529 12.14 -4.26 -23.44
C PRO A 529 12.48 -5.48 -22.57
N TRP A 530 11.47 -6.11 -22.02
CA TRP A 530 11.62 -7.23 -21.09
C TRP A 530 11.40 -8.60 -21.75
N LYS A 531 10.99 -8.62 -23.04
CA LYS A 531 10.54 -9.84 -23.71
C LYS A 531 9.47 -10.55 -22.87
N SER A 532 8.48 -9.78 -22.40
CA SER A 532 7.36 -10.26 -21.59
C SER A 532 6.25 -10.84 -22.48
N ASN A 533 5.49 -11.79 -21.92
CA ASN A 533 4.41 -12.47 -22.62
C ASN A 533 3.07 -11.73 -22.57
N THR A 534 2.90 -10.87 -21.57
CA THR A 534 1.62 -10.23 -21.26
C THR A 534 1.22 -9.17 -22.27
N LEU A 535 -0.10 -8.97 -22.37
CA LEU A 535 -0.74 -8.28 -23.50
C LEU A 535 -0.41 -6.78 -23.56
N GLU A 536 -0.10 -6.13 -22.43
CA GLU A 536 0.22 -4.70 -22.37
C GLU A 536 1.43 -4.32 -23.26
N TRP A 537 2.33 -5.26 -23.52
CA TRP A 537 3.50 -4.99 -24.35
C TRP A 537 3.20 -5.02 -25.85
N THR A 538 1.97 -5.43 -26.25
CA THR A 538 1.50 -5.33 -27.63
C THR A 538 0.92 -3.95 -27.96
N ALA A 539 0.39 -3.25 -26.95
CA ALA A 539 -0.14 -1.90 -27.12
C ALA A 539 0.99 -0.90 -27.41
N PRO A 540 0.80 0.09 -28.32
CA PRO A 540 1.83 1.08 -28.64
C PRO A 540 2.32 1.85 -27.41
N ILE A 541 3.61 2.20 -27.39
CA ILE A 541 4.20 3.05 -26.33
C ILE A 541 3.72 4.50 -26.48
N LYS A 542 3.38 4.94 -27.68
CA LYS A 542 2.81 6.27 -27.91
C LYS A 542 1.52 6.43 -27.10
N HIS A 543 1.36 7.59 -26.48
CA HIS A 543 0.11 7.94 -25.83
C HIS A 543 -1.01 8.00 -26.86
N PHE A 544 -1.90 7.02 -26.80
CA PHE A 544 -3.01 6.83 -27.72
C PHE A 544 -4.24 6.42 -26.88
N HIS A 545 -5.33 7.17 -27.03
CA HIS A 545 -6.59 6.81 -26.38
C HIS A 545 -7.16 5.55 -27.05
N GLY A 546 -7.58 4.56 -26.24
CA GLY A 546 -8.11 3.29 -26.74
C GLY A 546 -7.09 2.17 -26.93
N ASN A 547 -5.83 2.36 -26.56
CA ASN A 547 -4.75 1.38 -26.41
C ASN A 547 -4.22 0.72 -27.71
N TRP A 548 -5.07 0.39 -28.69
CA TRP A 548 -4.69 -0.21 -29.97
C TRP A 548 -5.32 0.56 -31.12
N GLU A 549 -4.57 0.83 -32.19
CA GLU A 549 -5.03 1.57 -33.38
C GLU A 549 -5.99 0.75 -34.25
N GLY A 550 -5.96 -0.56 -34.16
CA GLY A 550 -6.80 -1.50 -34.90
C GLY A 550 -7.64 -2.37 -33.95
N ASP A 551 -7.83 -3.60 -34.35
CA ASP A 551 -8.49 -4.61 -33.52
C ASP A 551 -7.64 -4.93 -32.29
N ILE A 552 -8.34 -5.19 -31.18
CA ILE A 552 -7.67 -5.62 -29.95
C ILE A 552 -7.17 -7.05 -30.17
N PRO A 553 -5.91 -7.37 -29.83
CA PRO A 553 -5.37 -8.71 -29.99
C PRO A 553 -6.20 -9.77 -29.25
N GLU A 554 -6.50 -10.89 -29.92
CA GLU A 554 -7.07 -12.07 -29.29
C GLU A 554 -6.01 -12.80 -28.46
N VAL A 555 -6.43 -13.46 -27.38
CA VAL A 555 -5.55 -14.25 -26.51
C VAL A 555 -5.71 -15.73 -26.81
N HIS A 556 -4.59 -16.38 -27.08
CA HIS A 556 -4.56 -17.79 -27.49
C HIS A 556 -3.85 -18.69 -26.49
N ARG A 557 -3.06 -18.10 -25.56
CA ARG A 557 -2.23 -18.84 -24.60
C ARG A 557 -2.14 -18.17 -23.25
N TRP A 558 -1.56 -18.88 -22.31
CA TRP A 558 -1.33 -18.43 -20.95
C TRP A 558 -0.30 -17.29 -20.86
N ALA A 559 -0.39 -16.47 -19.81
CA ALA A 559 0.50 -15.32 -19.61
C ALA A 559 1.96 -15.70 -19.30
N TYR A 560 2.23 -16.92 -18.87
CA TYR A 560 3.52 -17.34 -18.33
C TYR A 560 4.21 -18.45 -19.16
N ASP A 561 3.97 -18.49 -20.47
CA ASP A 561 4.61 -19.42 -21.41
C ASP A 561 6.09 -19.05 -21.66
N TYR A 562 6.90 -19.00 -20.60
CA TYR A 562 8.34 -18.77 -20.70
C TYR A 562 9.10 -20.09 -20.87
N SER A 563 10.22 -20.03 -21.61
CA SER A 563 11.14 -21.16 -21.88
C SER A 563 10.42 -22.45 -22.33
N LYS A 564 9.40 -22.30 -23.17
CA LYS A 564 8.59 -23.40 -23.67
C LYS A 564 9.36 -24.23 -24.69
N PRO A 565 9.43 -25.57 -24.54
CA PRO A 565 10.10 -26.42 -25.52
C PRO A 565 9.54 -26.26 -26.96
N GLY A 566 10.40 -26.27 -27.98
CA GLY A 566 10.01 -26.13 -29.37
C GLY A 566 9.77 -24.69 -29.85
N HIS A 567 10.13 -23.70 -29.07
CA HIS A 567 10.20 -22.29 -29.46
C HIS A 567 11.65 -21.80 -29.50
N ASP A 568 11.97 -20.94 -30.47
CA ASP A 568 13.32 -20.38 -30.64
C ASP A 568 13.66 -19.34 -29.58
N GLU A 569 12.63 -18.59 -29.11
CA GLU A 569 12.73 -17.58 -28.05
C GLU A 569 12.26 -18.16 -26.72
N ASP A 570 12.80 -17.62 -25.63
CA ASP A 570 12.46 -18.02 -24.26
C ASP A 570 11.15 -17.37 -23.75
N TYR A 571 10.38 -16.74 -24.62
CA TYR A 571 9.09 -16.13 -24.34
C TYR A 571 8.13 -16.29 -25.53
N VAL A 572 6.84 -16.36 -25.26
CA VAL A 572 5.81 -16.43 -26.30
C VAL A 572 4.62 -15.57 -25.89
N PRO A 573 4.44 -14.40 -26.54
CA PRO A 573 3.35 -13.48 -26.18
C PRO A 573 1.94 -14.10 -26.28
N GLN A 574 1.04 -13.69 -25.39
CA GLN A 574 -0.31 -14.25 -25.26
C GLN A 574 -1.16 -14.22 -26.54
N HIS A 575 -0.90 -13.29 -27.44
CA HIS A 575 -1.64 -13.15 -28.71
C HIS A 575 -1.13 -14.08 -29.83
N ILE A 576 -0.04 -14.80 -29.60
CA ILE A 576 0.48 -15.74 -30.60
C ILE A 576 -0.29 -17.07 -30.53
N PRO A 577 -0.91 -17.54 -31.62
CA PRO A 577 -1.64 -18.80 -31.61
C PRO A 577 -0.77 -20.01 -31.24
N LEU A 578 -1.39 -21.02 -30.64
CA LEU A 578 -0.73 -22.29 -30.40
C LEU A 578 -0.33 -22.96 -31.69
N LYS A 579 0.87 -23.55 -31.76
CA LYS A 579 1.30 -24.38 -32.88
C LYS A 579 0.47 -25.66 -32.93
N LYS A 580 0.35 -26.31 -34.08
CA LYS A 580 -0.36 -27.58 -34.24
C LYS A 580 0.27 -28.65 -33.33
N GLY A 581 -0.51 -29.20 -32.39
CA GLY A 581 -0.04 -30.18 -31.41
C GLY A 581 0.61 -29.60 -30.16
N GLU A 582 0.65 -28.27 -30.02
CA GLU A 582 1.10 -27.58 -28.80
C GLU A 582 -0.03 -27.56 -27.77
N GLU A 583 0.26 -28.02 -26.56
CA GLU A 583 -0.67 -27.92 -25.43
C GLU A 583 -0.43 -26.64 -24.63
N GLU A 584 -1.49 -26.02 -24.13
CA GLU A 584 -1.42 -24.92 -23.19
C GLU A 584 -0.99 -25.44 -21.82
N LEU A 585 0.20 -25.02 -21.36
CA LEU A 585 0.69 -25.41 -20.03
C LEU A 585 -0.08 -24.60 -18.97
N GLN A 586 -1.07 -25.20 -18.35
CA GLN A 586 -1.75 -24.68 -17.17
C GLN A 586 -1.27 -25.45 -15.92
N HIS A 587 -0.23 -24.98 -15.29
CA HIS A 587 0.30 -25.57 -14.05
C HIS A 587 -0.31 -24.99 -12.78
#